data_ced739f43afe00f744f01994fa5586bd
#
_entry.id   ced739f43afe00f744f01994fa5586bd
#
_cell.length_a   1.000
_cell.length_b   1.000
_cell.length_c   1.000
_cell.angle_alpha   90.00
_cell.angle_beta   90.00
_cell.angle_gamma   90.00
#
_symmetry.space_group_name_H-M   'P 1'
#
loop_
_entity.id
_entity.type
_entity.pdbx_description
1 polymer ?
#
loop_
_entity_poly.entity_id
_entity_poly.type
_entity_poly.pdbx_seq_one_letter_code
_entity_poly.pdbx_strand_id
1 'polypeptide(L)'
;MYKRQALSRKDPLYVGRAKEIQKAQKAVEAGTCPVDAVAELKPVMDTIKAAYPDVSKENLGFGSTIFAVKPGDGSAREQAASCQKVLGGWANIAKEYATKRYRSNLINWGMLPFIYEEEELPFANGDYLFIPGIADAIKTKKKEIPAYVVKDGKLNPFTLKMGELTDDERDIILKGCLINYNRK
;
A
#
# COMPACT_ATOMS: atom_id res chain seq x y z
N MET A 1 17.13 5.83 -13.02
CA MET A 1 16.67 7.13 -13.52
C MET A 1 15.54 7.04 -14.56
N TYR A 2 15.64 6.21 -15.59
CA TYR A 2 14.65 6.09 -16.67
C TYR A 2 13.24 5.62 -16.24
N LYS A 3 13.10 4.84 -15.18
CA LYS A 3 11.82 4.25 -14.75
C LYS A 3 10.90 5.21 -13.99
N ARG A 4 11.49 6.18 -13.28
CA ARG A 4 10.71 7.28 -12.70
C ARG A 4 10.05 8.13 -13.79
N GLN A 5 10.69 8.27 -14.96
CA GLN A 5 10.17 9.04 -16.08
C GLN A 5 8.94 8.38 -16.74
N ALA A 6 8.84 7.05 -16.79
CA ALA A 6 7.70 6.38 -17.41
C ALA A 6 6.39 6.61 -16.64
N LEU A 7 6.41 6.50 -15.31
CA LEU A 7 5.25 6.81 -14.47
C LEU A 7 4.93 8.31 -14.47
N SER A 8 5.95 9.18 -14.42
CA SER A 8 5.76 10.63 -14.46
C SER A 8 5.23 11.16 -15.79
N ARG A 9 5.31 10.39 -16.87
CA ARG A 9 4.64 10.74 -18.14
C ARG A 9 3.13 10.56 -18.09
N LYS A 10 2.64 9.56 -17.34
CA LYS A 10 1.22 9.29 -17.16
C LYS A 10 0.61 10.14 -16.04
N ASP A 11 1.34 10.29 -14.95
CA ASP A 11 0.98 11.10 -13.79
C ASP A 11 2.22 11.88 -13.31
N PRO A 12 2.40 13.13 -13.75
CA PRO A 12 3.55 13.95 -13.38
C PRO A 12 3.70 14.16 -11.86
N LEU A 13 2.59 14.12 -11.12
CA LEU A 13 2.56 14.35 -9.68
C LEU A 13 2.82 13.09 -8.86
N TYR A 14 2.78 11.89 -9.46
CA TYR A 14 2.92 10.61 -8.74
C TYR A 14 4.17 10.55 -7.86
N VAL A 15 5.34 10.89 -8.40
CA VAL A 15 6.61 10.80 -7.65
C VAL A 15 6.64 11.78 -6.48
N GLY A 16 6.07 12.98 -6.66
CA GLY A 16 5.96 13.98 -5.60
C GLY A 16 5.11 13.45 -4.44
N ARG A 17 3.88 13.03 -4.73
CA ARG A 17 2.95 12.47 -3.74
C ARG A 17 3.52 11.25 -3.03
N ALA A 18 4.13 10.31 -3.76
CA ALA A 18 4.75 9.12 -3.17
C ALA A 18 5.88 9.48 -2.19
N LYS A 19 6.68 10.48 -2.52
CA LYS A 19 7.76 10.96 -1.63
C LYS A 19 7.21 11.68 -0.39
N GLU A 20 6.12 12.43 -0.50
CA GLU A 20 5.49 13.07 0.67
C GLU A 20 5.00 12.00 1.65
N ILE A 21 4.28 10.98 1.18
CA ILE A 21 3.86 9.86 2.05
C ILE A 21 5.06 9.09 2.61
N GLN A 22 6.13 8.93 1.85
CA GLN A 22 7.36 8.32 2.36
C GLN A 22 7.99 9.12 3.51
N LYS A 23 7.85 10.46 3.54
CA LYS A 23 8.30 11.27 4.68
C LYS A 23 7.51 10.94 5.95
N ALA A 24 6.20 10.75 5.84
CA ALA A 24 5.37 10.34 6.98
C ALA A 24 5.81 8.99 7.55
N GLN A 25 6.10 8.01 6.69
CA GLN A 25 6.62 6.71 7.12
C GLN A 25 7.98 6.83 7.84
N LYS A 26 8.90 7.62 7.30
CA LYS A 26 10.20 7.88 7.94
C LYS A 26 10.07 8.58 9.28
N ALA A 27 9.07 9.46 9.44
CA ALA A 27 8.77 10.09 10.72
C ALA A 27 8.32 9.06 11.76
N VAL A 28 7.44 8.13 11.37
CA VAL A 28 7.03 7.01 12.23
C VAL A 28 8.23 6.16 12.64
N GLU A 29 9.09 5.77 11.69
CA GLU A 29 10.30 4.98 11.94
C GLU A 29 11.30 5.70 12.87
N ALA A 30 11.35 7.03 12.79
CA ALA A 30 12.15 7.88 13.69
C ALA A 30 11.48 8.17 15.05
N GLY A 31 10.28 7.64 15.30
CA GLY A 31 9.50 7.88 16.51
C GLY A 31 8.87 9.27 16.61
N THR A 32 8.88 10.04 15.52
CA THR A 32 8.27 11.38 15.45
C THR A 32 6.84 11.33 14.90
N CYS A 33 6.09 12.42 15.04
CA CYS A 33 4.72 12.44 14.58
C CYS A 33 4.65 12.59 13.04
N PRO A 34 3.94 11.71 12.32
CA PRO A 34 3.82 11.79 10.87
C PRO A 34 3.13 13.07 10.38
N VAL A 35 2.26 13.66 11.19
CA VAL A 35 1.57 14.91 10.87
C VAL A 35 2.53 16.12 10.85
N ASP A 36 3.58 16.09 11.67
CA ASP A 36 4.61 17.13 11.65
C ASP A 36 5.45 17.10 10.37
N ALA A 37 5.62 15.91 9.80
CA ALA A 37 6.33 15.73 8.54
C ALA A 37 5.45 16.03 7.31
N VAL A 38 4.13 15.78 7.41
CA VAL A 38 3.15 15.97 6.33
C VAL A 38 1.84 16.49 6.92
N ALA A 39 1.68 17.80 6.92
CA ALA A 39 0.55 18.50 7.56
C ALA A 39 -0.82 18.07 6.96
N GLU A 40 -0.86 17.72 5.69
CA GLU A 40 -2.07 17.24 4.99
C GLU A 40 -2.67 15.95 5.60
N LEU A 41 -1.87 15.19 6.36
CA LEU A 41 -2.33 13.99 7.05
C LEU A 41 -3.17 14.31 8.30
N LYS A 42 -3.16 15.54 8.81
CA LYS A 42 -3.87 15.87 10.05
C LYS A 42 -5.37 15.54 9.98
N PRO A 43 -6.14 16.06 9.00
CA PRO A 43 -7.57 15.74 8.90
C PRO A 43 -7.84 14.25 8.68
N VAL A 44 -6.94 13.55 7.95
CA VAL A 44 -7.03 12.12 7.72
C VAL A 44 -6.86 11.35 9.04
N MET A 45 -5.84 11.69 9.81
CA MET A 45 -5.56 11.07 11.10
C MET A 45 -6.66 11.34 12.13
N ASP A 46 -7.19 12.57 12.17
CA ASP A 46 -8.29 12.94 13.06
C ASP A 46 -9.54 12.10 12.74
N THR A 47 -9.86 11.92 11.44
CA THR A 47 -10.97 11.10 11.00
C THR A 47 -10.78 9.61 11.37
N ILE A 48 -9.58 9.08 11.19
CA ILE A 48 -9.26 7.69 11.54
C ILE A 48 -9.37 7.50 13.06
N LYS A 49 -8.78 8.37 13.86
CA LYS A 49 -8.78 8.28 15.33
C LYS A 49 -10.18 8.41 15.93
N ALA A 50 -11.07 9.17 15.32
CA ALA A 50 -12.46 9.27 15.77
C ALA A 50 -13.19 7.92 15.70
N ALA A 51 -12.91 7.09 14.69
CA ALA A 51 -13.51 5.78 14.52
C ALA A 51 -12.69 4.63 15.14
N TYR A 52 -11.37 4.81 15.19
CA TYR A 52 -10.40 3.83 15.69
C TYR A 52 -9.47 4.48 16.73
N PRO A 53 -9.92 4.66 17.99
CA PRO A 53 -9.16 5.35 19.03
C PRO A 53 -7.81 4.70 19.36
N ASP A 54 -7.70 3.38 19.17
CA ASP A 54 -6.48 2.60 19.45
C ASP A 54 -5.38 2.78 18.38
N VAL A 55 -5.66 3.51 17.30
CA VAL A 55 -4.66 3.80 16.27
C VAL A 55 -3.65 4.82 16.81
N SER A 56 -2.40 4.37 16.90
CA SER A 56 -1.26 5.16 17.34
C SER A 56 -0.15 5.16 16.29
N LYS A 57 0.85 6.00 16.49
CA LYS A 57 2.04 6.03 15.63
C LYS A 57 2.83 4.71 15.61
N GLU A 58 2.67 3.89 16.64
CA GLU A 58 3.40 2.61 16.81
C GLU A 58 2.76 1.47 16.03
N ASN A 59 1.45 1.56 15.75
CA ASN A 59 0.71 0.53 15.04
C ASN A 59 0.19 0.98 13.66
N LEU A 60 0.63 2.14 13.17
CA LEU A 60 0.26 2.71 11.88
C LEU A 60 1.46 2.80 10.95
N GLY A 61 1.28 2.41 9.70
CA GLY A 61 2.26 2.59 8.63
C GLY A 61 1.71 3.40 7.47
N PHE A 62 2.59 4.11 6.79
CA PHE A 62 2.26 4.96 5.64
C PHE A 62 2.97 4.48 4.38
N GLY A 63 2.25 4.37 3.30
CA GLY A 63 2.82 3.99 2.02
C GLY A 63 1.95 4.40 0.85
N SER A 64 2.54 4.49 -0.32
CA SER A 64 1.79 4.72 -1.54
C SER A 64 1.24 3.42 -2.11
N THR A 65 0.09 3.51 -2.79
CA THR A 65 -0.49 2.42 -3.55
C THR A 65 -0.71 2.84 -5.01
N ILE A 66 -0.71 1.87 -5.90
CA ILE A 66 -1.04 2.05 -7.31
C ILE A 66 -2.25 1.19 -7.63
N PHE A 67 -3.22 1.78 -8.33
CA PHE A 67 -4.31 1.05 -8.97
C PHE A 67 -3.99 0.83 -10.44
N ALA A 68 -4.23 -0.39 -10.93
CA ALA A 68 -4.20 -0.71 -12.35
C ALA A 68 -5.14 -1.87 -12.67
N VAL A 69 -5.75 -1.85 -13.86
CA VAL A 69 -6.70 -2.91 -14.26
C VAL A 69 -6.02 -4.27 -14.32
N LYS A 70 -4.91 -4.38 -15.06
CA LYS A 70 -4.20 -5.65 -15.26
C LYS A 70 -2.68 -5.43 -15.31
N PRO A 71 -2.04 -5.11 -14.17
CA PRO A 71 -0.60 -4.86 -14.15
C PRO A 71 0.21 -6.16 -14.29
N GLY A 72 1.46 -6.01 -14.79
CA GLY A 72 2.44 -7.09 -14.80
C GLY A 72 2.58 -7.84 -16.13
N ASP A 73 2.08 -7.28 -17.22
CA ASP A 73 2.21 -7.86 -18.57
C ASP A 73 3.62 -7.67 -19.17
N GLY A 74 4.29 -6.57 -18.83
CA GLY A 74 5.64 -6.27 -19.35
C GLY A 74 6.72 -7.26 -18.89
N SER A 75 7.87 -7.28 -19.59
CA SER A 75 9.01 -8.18 -19.28
C SER A 75 9.76 -7.79 -17.98
N ALA A 76 9.79 -6.50 -17.63
CA ALA A 76 10.55 -5.97 -16.48
C ALA A 76 9.74 -5.96 -15.17
N ARG A 77 9.10 -7.05 -14.83
CA ARG A 77 8.13 -7.18 -13.71
C ARG A 77 8.74 -6.93 -12.35
N GLU A 78 9.93 -7.48 -12.12
CA GLU A 78 10.68 -7.26 -10.86
C GLU A 78 11.00 -5.79 -10.69
N GLN A 79 11.52 -5.15 -11.73
CA GLN A 79 11.86 -3.74 -11.69
C GLN A 79 10.65 -2.83 -11.55
N ALA A 80 9.48 -3.23 -12.05
CA ALA A 80 8.24 -2.51 -11.83
C ALA A 80 7.86 -2.52 -10.34
N ALA A 81 7.98 -3.65 -9.66
CA ALA A 81 7.74 -3.77 -8.23
C ALA A 81 8.78 -3.00 -7.40
N SER A 82 10.09 -3.21 -7.66
CA SER A 82 11.16 -2.55 -6.91
C SER A 82 11.15 -1.03 -7.03
N CYS A 83 10.79 -0.49 -8.20
CA CYS A 83 10.67 0.96 -8.37
C CYS A 83 9.57 1.58 -7.49
N GLN A 84 8.45 0.89 -7.32
CA GLN A 84 7.38 1.32 -6.43
C GLN A 84 7.85 1.26 -4.97
N LYS A 85 8.49 0.17 -4.56
CA LYS A 85 9.01 0.03 -3.19
C LYS A 85 10.01 1.12 -2.82
N VAL A 86 10.94 1.45 -3.71
CA VAL A 86 11.92 2.55 -3.51
C VAL A 86 11.23 3.90 -3.31
N LEU A 87 10.06 4.10 -3.90
CA LEU A 87 9.24 5.30 -3.71
C LEU A 87 8.29 5.21 -2.51
N GLY A 88 8.46 4.22 -1.64
CA GLY A 88 7.59 4.03 -0.48
C GLY A 88 6.27 3.33 -0.83
N GLY A 89 6.24 2.52 -1.89
CA GLY A 89 5.08 1.69 -2.22
C GLY A 89 4.87 0.56 -1.21
N TRP A 90 3.62 0.39 -0.76
CA TRP A 90 3.23 -0.66 0.19
C TRP A 90 2.20 -1.62 -0.36
N ALA A 91 1.43 -1.20 -1.35
CA ALA A 91 0.40 -2.02 -1.95
C ALA A 91 0.20 -1.73 -3.43
N ASN A 92 -0.35 -2.72 -4.12
CA ASN A 92 -1.01 -2.53 -5.41
C ASN A 92 -2.45 -3.00 -5.28
N ILE A 93 -3.36 -2.30 -5.95
CA ILE A 93 -4.75 -2.71 -6.12
C ILE A 93 -4.95 -2.97 -7.61
N ALA A 94 -5.47 -4.14 -7.97
CA ALA A 94 -5.70 -4.50 -9.36
C ALA A 94 -7.08 -5.15 -9.52
N LYS A 95 -7.65 -5.09 -10.73
CA LYS A 95 -8.79 -5.95 -11.08
C LYS A 95 -8.33 -7.40 -11.17
N GLU A 96 -7.21 -7.61 -11.83
CA GLU A 96 -6.49 -8.88 -11.89
C GLU A 96 -4.99 -8.63 -12.11
N TYR A 97 -4.16 -9.60 -11.78
CA TYR A 97 -2.73 -9.55 -12.10
C TYR A 97 -2.45 -10.31 -13.40
N ALA A 98 -1.83 -9.65 -14.38
CA ALA A 98 -1.53 -10.25 -15.68
C ALA A 98 -0.67 -11.51 -15.57
N THR A 99 0.19 -11.60 -14.56
CA THR A 99 1.04 -12.77 -14.31
C THR A 99 1.23 -13.03 -12.83
N LYS A 100 1.30 -14.31 -12.45
CA LYS A 100 1.70 -14.74 -11.10
C LYS A 100 3.08 -14.17 -10.71
N ARG A 101 4.00 -14.08 -11.67
CA ARG A 101 5.37 -13.58 -11.45
C ARG A 101 5.39 -12.13 -10.98
N TYR A 102 4.57 -11.25 -11.54
CA TYR A 102 4.50 -9.86 -11.06
C TYR A 102 3.96 -9.78 -9.64
N ARG A 103 2.90 -10.55 -9.34
CA ARG A 103 2.35 -10.65 -7.99
C ARG A 103 3.40 -11.14 -6.99
N SER A 104 4.15 -12.20 -7.31
CA SER A 104 5.23 -12.70 -6.47
C SER A 104 6.35 -11.67 -6.27
N ASN A 105 6.66 -10.86 -7.29
CA ASN A 105 7.64 -9.78 -7.14
C ASN A 105 7.16 -8.70 -6.17
N LEU A 106 5.87 -8.35 -6.16
CA LEU A 106 5.31 -7.45 -5.13
C LEU A 106 5.51 -8.03 -3.73
N ILE A 107 5.17 -9.29 -3.53
CA ILE A 107 5.32 -10.00 -2.27
C ILE A 107 6.78 -10.04 -1.82
N ASN A 108 7.71 -10.36 -2.70
CA ASN A 108 9.15 -10.38 -2.40
C ASN A 108 9.69 -9.02 -1.91
N TRP A 109 9.06 -7.92 -2.34
CA TRP A 109 9.33 -6.59 -1.83
C TRP A 109 8.47 -6.20 -0.63
N GLY A 110 7.73 -7.13 -0.04
CA GLY A 110 6.85 -6.89 1.11
C GLY A 110 5.66 -5.98 0.79
N MET A 111 5.23 -5.95 -0.46
CA MET A 111 4.06 -5.18 -0.88
C MET A 111 2.82 -6.06 -0.96
N LEU A 112 1.68 -5.49 -0.63
CA LEU A 112 0.38 -6.15 -0.59
C LEU A 112 -0.25 -6.18 -1.99
N PRO A 113 -0.53 -7.38 -2.55
CA PRO A 113 -1.14 -7.54 -3.86
C PRO A 113 -2.67 -7.67 -3.74
N PHE A 114 -3.36 -6.57 -3.52
CA PHE A 114 -4.81 -6.56 -3.41
C PHE A 114 -5.51 -6.72 -4.76
N ILE A 115 -6.71 -7.29 -4.72
CA ILE A 115 -7.65 -7.40 -5.83
C ILE A 115 -8.92 -6.63 -5.45
N TYR A 116 -9.46 -5.88 -6.40
CA TYR A 116 -10.74 -5.18 -6.31
C TYR A 116 -11.57 -5.49 -7.55
N GLU A 117 -12.64 -6.28 -7.38
CA GLU A 117 -13.39 -6.87 -8.50
C GLU A 117 -14.57 -6.01 -8.97
N GLU A 118 -15.09 -5.11 -8.11
CA GLU A 118 -16.24 -4.28 -8.45
C GLU A 118 -15.95 -3.33 -9.63
N GLU A 119 -16.93 -3.06 -10.47
CA GLU A 119 -16.76 -2.23 -11.67
C GLU A 119 -16.40 -0.79 -11.32
N GLU A 120 -17.14 -0.18 -10.40
CA GLU A 120 -16.92 1.18 -9.96
C GLU A 120 -15.83 1.24 -8.88
N LEU A 121 -14.90 2.18 -9.05
CA LEU A 121 -13.86 2.41 -8.05
C LEU A 121 -14.40 3.34 -6.95
N PRO A 122 -14.30 2.95 -5.67
CA PRO A 122 -14.73 3.80 -4.57
C PRO A 122 -13.76 4.94 -4.28
N PHE A 123 -12.58 4.93 -4.89
CA PHE A 123 -11.49 5.88 -4.69
C PHE A 123 -11.03 6.51 -6.01
N ALA A 124 -10.46 7.68 -5.91
CA ALA A 124 -9.83 8.41 -7.00
C ALA A 124 -8.33 8.59 -6.77
N ASN A 125 -7.65 9.12 -7.78
CA ASN A 125 -6.23 9.43 -7.67
C ASN A 125 -6.00 10.56 -6.65
N GLY A 126 -5.18 10.26 -5.64
CA GLY A 126 -4.89 11.17 -4.54
C GLY A 126 -5.69 10.94 -3.26
N ASP A 127 -6.69 10.06 -3.27
CA ASP A 127 -7.44 9.71 -2.07
C ASP A 127 -6.57 8.91 -1.07
N TYR A 128 -6.88 9.06 0.21
CA TYR A 128 -6.27 8.29 1.28
C TYR A 128 -7.08 7.03 1.57
N LEU A 129 -6.40 5.90 1.62
CA LEU A 129 -7.01 4.62 1.96
C LEU A 129 -6.55 4.17 3.35
N PHE A 130 -7.48 3.78 4.18
CA PHE A 130 -7.19 3.21 5.51
C PHE A 130 -7.59 1.73 5.54
N ILE A 131 -6.65 0.87 5.92
CA ILE A 131 -6.83 -0.58 5.98
C ILE A 131 -6.51 -1.04 7.39
N PRO A 132 -7.51 -1.14 8.29
CA PRO A 132 -7.30 -1.53 9.68
C PRO A 132 -6.93 -3.00 9.80
N GLY A 133 -6.05 -3.32 10.77
CA GLY A 133 -5.73 -4.68 11.17
C GLY A 133 -5.11 -5.55 10.07
N ILE A 134 -4.45 -4.95 9.08
CA ILE A 134 -3.91 -5.69 7.93
C ILE A 134 -2.90 -6.78 8.33
N ALA A 135 -2.06 -6.53 9.34
CA ALA A 135 -1.09 -7.52 9.82
C ALA A 135 -1.79 -8.77 10.38
N ASP A 136 -2.86 -8.57 11.16
CA ASP A 136 -3.63 -9.67 11.72
C ASP A 136 -4.47 -10.40 10.66
N ALA A 137 -4.98 -9.66 9.67
CA ALA A 137 -5.67 -10.26 8.54
C ALA A 137 -4.76 -11.18 7.72
N ILE A 138 -3.47 -10.81 7.54
CA ILE A 138 -2.48 -11.65 6.89
C ILE A 138 -2.19 -12.90 7.74
N LYS A 139 -1.96 -12.76 9.05
CA LYS A 139 -1.69 -13.88 9.98
C LYS A 139 -2.86 -14.86 10.03
N THR A 140 -4.09 -14.35 10.07
CA THR A 140 -5.31 -15.16 10.18
C THR A 140 -5.86 -15.63 8.83
N LYS A 141 -5.12 -15.41 7.74
CA LYS A 141 -5.46 -15.88 6.38
C LYS A 141 -6.80 -15.36 5.86
N LYS A 142 -7.18 -14.14 6.25
CA LYS A 142 -8.41 -13.51 5.75
C LYS A 142 -8.31 -13.25 4.25
N LYS A 143 -9.36 -13.61 3.50
CA LYS A 143 -9.45 -13.37 2.06
C LYS A 143 -10.04 -11.99 1.74
N GLU A 144 -10.97 -11.55 2.58
CA GLU A 144 -11.62 -10.25 2.47
C GLU A 144 -11.04 -9.30 3.51
N ILE A 145 -10.61 -8.15 3.03
CA ILE A 145 -9.92 -7.14 3.83
C ILE A 145 -10.78 -5.88 3.82
N PRO A 146 -11.35 -5.49 4.98
CA PRO A 146 -12.07 -4.24 5.08
C PRO A 146 -11.11 -3.06 4.86
N ALA A 147 -11.55 -2.10 4.07
CA ALA A 147 -10.82 -0.90 3.76
C ALA A 147 -11.76 0.31 3.71
N TYR A 148 -11.21 1.49 3.87
CA TYR A 148 -11.96 2.74 3.86
C TYR A 148 -11.27 3.78 2.99
N VAL A 149 -12.06 4.52 2.22
CA VAL A 149 -11.62 5.78 1.63
C VAL A 149 -11.85 6.87 2.67
N VAL A 150 -10.78 7.57 3.06
CA VAL A 150 -10.86 8.68 4.02
C VAL A 150 -11.09 9.97 3.23
N LYS A 151 -12.31 10.48 3.28
CA LYS A 151 -12.70 11.66 2.51
C LYS A 151 -13.75 12.47 3.26
N ASP A 152 -13.64 13.79 3.21
CA ASP A 152 -14.59 14.74 3.79
C ASP A 152 -14.93 14.45 5.27
N GLY A 153 -13.91 14.05 6.05
CA GLY A 153 -14.07 13.71 7.46
C GLY A 153 -14.85 12.41 7.72
N LYS A 154 -14.98 11.54 6.71
CA LYS A 154 -15.71 10.27 6.78
C LYS A 154 -14.85 9.10 6.32
N LEU A 155 -15.16 7.94 6.86
CA LEU A 155 -14.65 6.64 6.42
C LEU A 155 -15.68 5.97 5.52
N ASN A 156 -15.44 5.93 4.22
CA ASN A 156 -16.32 5.29 3.26
C ASN A 156 -15.85 3.84 3.05
N PRO A 157 -16.63 2.83 3.47
CA PRO A 157 -16.19 1.44 3.48
C PRO A 157 -16.17 0.83 2.08
N PHE A 158 -15.19 -0.03 1.84
CA PHE A 158 -15.15 -0.94 0.71
C PHE A 158 -14.35 -2.19 1.09
N THR A 159 -14.38 -3.21 0.25
CA THR A 159 -13.71 -4.47 0.53
C THR A 159 -12.64 -4.74 -0.53
N LEU A 160 -11.42 -4.99 -0.08
CA LEU A 160 -10.34 -5.51 -0.89
C LEU A 160 -10.29 -7.04 -0.73
N LYS A 161 -9.84 -7.73 -1.76
CA LYS A 161 -9.55 -9.16 -1.66
C LYS A 161 -8.05 -9.37 -1.69
N MET A 162 -7.60 -10.34 -0.91
CA MET A 162 -6.24 -10.85 -0.99
C MET A 162 -6.31 -12.26 -1.56
N GLY A 163 -5.71 -12.47 -2.73
CA GLY A 163 -5.64 -13.78 -3.33
C GLY A 163 -4.90 -14.78 -2.42
N GLU A 164 -4.92 -16.03 -2.78
CA GLU A 164 -4.23 -17.07 -2.00
C GLU A 164 -2.75 -16.76 -1.86
N LEU A 165 -2.29 -16.73 -0.62
CA LEU A 165 -0.90 -16.58 -0.22
C LEU A 165 -0.45 -17.87 0.46
N THR A 166 0.76 -18.33 0.17
CA THR A 166 1.42 -19.36 0.96
C THR A 166 1.83 -18.82 2.34
N ASP A 167 2.17 -19.67 3.26
CA ASP A 167 2.62 -19.25 4.59
C ASP A 167 3.95 -18.47 4.49
N ASP A 168 4.87 -18.90 3.63
CA ASP A 168 6.11 -18.17 3.36
C ASP A 168 5.86 -16.78 2.77
N GLU A 169 4.91 -16.65 1.82
CA GLU A 169 4.55 -15.35 1.25
C GLU A 169 3.98 -14.39 2.30
N ARG A 170 3.20 -14.89 3.27
CA ARG A 170 2.69 -14.12 4.40
C ARG A 170 3.82 -13.64 5.30
N ASP A 171 4.73 -14.52 5.63
CA ASP A 171 5.89 -14.20 6.47
C ASP A 171 6.82 -13.19 5.78
N ILE A 172 7.03 -13.31 4.47
CA ILE A 172 7.79 -12.33 3.69
C ILE A 172 7.16 -10.93 3.78
N ILE A 173 5.84 -10.84 3.61
CA ILE A 173 5.12 -9.56 3.73
C ILE A 173 5.25 -8.99 5.14
N LEU A 174 5.02 -9.82 6.17
CA LEU A 174 5.09 -9.39 7.57
C LEU A 174 6.50 -8.96 7.99
N LYS A 175 7.54 -9.60 7.46
CA LYS A 175 8.95 -9.21 7.66
C LYS A 175 9.41 -8.05 6.76
N GLY A 176 8.52 -7.55 5.88
CA GLY A 176 8.75 -6.39 5.04
C GLY A 176 9.43 -6.66 3.69
N CYS A 177 10.15 -7.77 3.52
CA CYS A 177 10.69 -8.23 2.25
C CYS A 177 11.37 -9.61 2.36
N LEU A 178 11.64 -10.24 1.21
CA LEU A 178 12.31 -11.54 1.12
C LEU A 178 13.71 -11.55 1.75
N ILE A 179 14.46 -10.46 1.65
CA ILE A 179 15.80 -10.35 2.25
C ILE A 179 15.70 -10.43 3.77
N ASN A 180 14.75 -9.75 4.37
CA ASN A 180 14.51 -9.79 5.82
C ASN A 180 14.00 -11.16 6.28
N TYR A 181 13.18 -11.81 5.46
CA TYR A 181 12.69 -13.17 5.72
C TYR A 181 13.85 -14.17 5.84
N ASN A 182 14.86 -14.05 4.96
CA ASN A 182 16.03 -14.95 4.94
C ASN A 182 17.17 -14.53 5.89
N ARG A 183 17.07 -13.39 6.57
CA ARG A 183 18.04 -13.03 7.62
C ARG A 183 17.84 -13.95 8.82
N LYS A 184 18.89 -14.74 9.10
CA LYS A 184 19.04 -15.52 10.33
C LYS A 184 19.45 -14.61 11.48
#